data_56b0913003e5b8285248b2a422e95c88
#
_entry.id   56b0913003e5b8285248b2a422e95c88
#
_cell.length_a   1.000
_cell.length_b   1.000
_cell.length_c   1.000
_cell.angle_alpha   90.00
_cell.angle_beta   90.00
_cell.angle_gamma   90.00
#
_symmetry.space_group_name_H-M   'P 1'
#
loop_
_entity.id
_entity.type
_entity.pdbx_description
1 polymer ?
#
loop_
_entity_poly.entity_id
_entity_poly.type
_entity_poly.pdbx_seq_one_letter_code
_entity_poly.pdbx_strand_id
1 'polypeptide(L)'
;WEHPLFPNKDWKLPSAHSNVSAITKEANVPATMMPSRLFGKPMMVTEFDYAAPNVFRAEGAVLMGSYAALQDWDALFQFAYAHNDTNVTENNGPTGHFDLSTDIVKMLSQKIGLALFLGRELKPAPLSFAVALNGGEGLDFARELSSQIPRLGLIARIGTVILPDGRSTADKLPADLAGFLNPGFNFPENTGKTPVFNAASSNVKLLEDMQKQGVLKPEWYDSAARTFDASNGQISLDARNATFRAVTPGC
;
A
#
# COMPACT_ATOMS: atom_id res chain seq x y z
N TRP A 1 -1.29 6.67 -8.74
CA TRP A 1 -2.12 7.74 -9.33
C TRP A 1 -3.48 7.22 -9.76
N GLU A 2 -4.53 7.87 -9.35
CA GLU A 2 -5.78 7.79 -10.05
C GLU A 2 -5.80 8.90 -11.12
N HIS A 3 -5.47 8.54 -12.33
CA HIS A 3 -5.49 9.49 -13.44
C HIS A 3 -6.91 9.76 -13.95
N PRO A 4 -7.21 11.00 -14.35
CA PRO A 4 -8.38 11.23 -15.18
C PRO A 4 -8.27 10.40 -16.47
N LEU A 5 -9.36 9.76 -16.88
CA LEU A 5 -9.37 8.87 -18.05
C LEU A 5 -8.92 9.56 -19.33
N PHE A 6 -9.28 10.83 -19.49
CA PHE A 6 -8.94 11.65 -20.65
C PHE A 6 -8.60 13.05 -20.16
N PRO A 7 -7.38 13.31 -19.70
CA PRO A 7 -6.98 14.67 -19.40
C PRO A 7 -7.10 15.50 -20.67
N ASN A 8 -7.69 16.69 -20.56
CA ASN A 8 -7.56 17.64 -21.63
C ASN A 8 -6.08 18.03 -21.80
N LYS A 9 -5.70 18.60 -22.92
CA LYS A 9 -4.30 18.96 -23.22
C LYS A 9 -3.68 19.89 -22.17
N ASP A 10 -4.53 20.61 -21.44
CA ASP A 10 -4.10 21.62 -20.46
C ASP A 10 -4.11 21.08 -19.01
N TRP A 11 -4.46 19.82 -18.79
CA TRP A 11 -4.59 19.22 -17.45
C TRP A 11 -5.52 20.00 -16.52
N LYS A 12 -6.58 20.60 -17.08
CA LYS A 12 -7.55 21.43 -16.36
C LYS A 12 -8.92 20.76 -16.27
N LEU A 13 -9.70 21.19 -15.29
CA LEU A 13 -11.10 20.85 -15.18
C LEU A 13 -11.96 21.78 -16.08
N PRO A 14 -13.10 21.32 -16.61
CA PRO A 14 -13.69 19.98 -16.41
C PRO A 14 -13.00 18.90 -17.24
N SER A 15 -13.00 17.68 -16.72
CA SER A 15 -12.41 16.51 -17.37
C SER A 15 -13.20 15.25 -17.02
N ALA A 16 -13.21 14.27 -17.90
CA ALA A 16 -13.78 12.96 -17.62
C ALA A 16 -12.89 12.19 -16.62
N HIS A 17 -13.52 11.42 -15.74
CA HIS A 17 -12.85 10.58 -14.75
C HIS A 17 -13.65 9.29 -14.53
N SER A 18 -12.98 8.21 -14.14
CA SER A 18 -13.64 6.92 -13.87
C SER A 18 -14.61 6.96 -12.69
N ASN A 19 -14.42 7.90 -11.78
CA ASN A 19 -15.28 8.12 -10.61
C ASN A 19 -15.53 6.85 -9.78
N VAL A 20 -14.46 6.11 -9.51
CA VAL A 20 -14.48 4.83 -8.77
C VAL A 20 -13.88 5.02 -7.39
N SER A 21 -14.48 4.38 -6.38
CA SER A 21 -13.91 4.32 -5.03
C SER A 21 -12.69 3.39 -4.99
N ALA A 22 -11.59 3.88 -4.43
CA ALA A 22 -10.38 3.09 -4.21
C ALA A 22 -10.59 2.00 -3.14
N ILE A 23 -11.50 2.21 -2.19
CA ILE A 23 -11.88 1.19 -1.20
C ILE A 23 -12.47 -0.02 -1.93
N THR A 24 -13.37 0.19 -2.90
CA THR A 24 -13.95 -0.91 -3.70
C THR A 24 -12.94 -1.63 -4.59
N LYS A 25 -11.77 -1.02 -4.80
CA LYS A 25 -10.63 -1.57 -5.53
C LYS A 25 -9.54 -2.12 -4.60
N GLU A 26 -9.91 -2.44 -3.34
CA GLU A 26 -8.98 -3.03 -2.37
C GLU A 26 -7.76 -2.12 -2.11
N ALA A 27 -8.01 -0.81 -1.98
CA ALA A 27 -6.96 0.20 -1.80
C ALA A 27 -5.80 0.04 -2.81
N ASN A 28 -6.12 -0.18 -4.07
CA ASN A 28 -5.17 -0.58 -5.12
C ASN A 28 -3.94 0.33 -5.22
N VAL A 29 -4.07 1.65 -5.01
CA VAL A 29 -2.94 2.58 -5.13
C VAL A 29 -1.86 2.27 -4.08
N PRO A 30 -2.11 2.33 -2.75
CA PRO A 30 -1.09 1.91 -1.80
C PRO A 30 -0.72 0.42 -1.94
N ALA A 31 -1.70 -0.47 -2.19
CA ALA A 31 -1.46 -1.91 -2.26
C ALA A 31 -0.43 -2.29 -3.34
N THR A 32 -0.52 -1.71 -4.53
CA THR A 32 0.41 -2.00 -5.63
C THR A 32 1.82 -1.46 -5.39
N MET A 33 1.97 -0.45 -4.54
CA MET A 33 3.28 0.11 -4.17
C MET A 33 4.02 -0.73 -3.12
N MET A 34 3.29 -1.48 -2.28
CA MET A 34 3.86 -2.18 -1.12
C MET A 34 4.99 -3.16 -1.48
N PRO A 35 4.88 -3.99 -2.53
CA PRO A 35 5.96 -4.90 -2.91
C PRO A 35 7.24 -4.21 -3.39
N SER A 36 7.15 -2.94 -3.79
CA SER A 36 8.31 -2.17 -4.27
C SER A 36 9.27 -1.78 -3.13
N ARG A 37 8.84 -1.92 -1.87
CA ARG A 37 9.74 -1.72 -0.73
C ARG A 37 10.89 -2.72 -0.80
N LEU A 38 12.12 -2.22 -0.74
CA LEU A 38 13.31 -3.05 -0.53
C LEU A 38 13.62 -3.07 0.96
N PHE A 39 13.54 -4.23 1.60
CA PHE A 39 13.85 -4.34 3.03
C PHE A 39 15.30 -3.92 3.30
N GLY A 40 15.51 -3.17 4.38
CA GLY A 40 16.80 -2.58 4.71
C GLY A 40 17.11 -1.26 4.02
N LYS A 41 16.17 -0.73 3.22
CA LYS A 41 16.26 0.60 2.61
C LYS A 41 15.05 1.44 2.98
N PRO A 42 15.20 2.77 3.06
CA PRO A 42 14.06 3.66 3.19
C PRO A 42 13.08 3.49 2.02
N MET A 43 11.79 3.51 2.33
CA MET A 43 10.73 3.51 1.33
C MET A 43 10.04 4.87 1.32
N MET A 44 10.13 5.55 0.21
CA MET A 44 9.47 6.84 -0.01
C MET A 44 8.55 6.76 -1.21
N VAL A 45 7.31 7.21 -1.05
CA VAL A 45 6.42 7.46 -2.17
C VAL A 45 6.61 8.92 -2.59
N THR A 46 7.34 9.12 -3.68
CA THR A 46 7.75 10.44 -4.15
C THR A 46 6.63 11.23 -4.81
N GLU A 47 5.56 10.54 -5.16
CA GLU A 47 4.40 11.17 -5.78
C GLU A 47 3.16 10.28 -5.68
N PHE A 48 2.08 10.82 -5.13
CA PHE A 48 0.75 10.22 -5.22
C PHE A 48 -0.32 11.31 -5.25
N ASP A 49 -1.45 11.02 -5.84
CA ASP A 49 -2.68 11.80 -5.69
C ASP A 49 -3.92 10.98 -6.05
N TYR A 50 -5.07 11.46 -5.56
CA TYR A 50 -6.40 11.02 -5.94
C TYR A 50 -7.09 12.21 -6.59
N ALA A 51 -7.08 12.21 -7.91
CA ALA A 51 -7.33 13.41 -8.71
C ALA A 51 -8.79 13.87 -8.67
N ALA A 52 -9.00 15.19 -8.68
CA ALA A 52 -10.28 15.76 -9.03
C ALA A 52 -10.57 15.46 -10.52
N PRO A 53 -11.84 15.25 -10.95
CA PRO A 53 -13.08 15.45 -10.22
C PRO A 53 -13.64 14.17 -9.55
N ASN A 54 -12.85 13.13 -9.31
CA ASN A 54 -13.33 11.92 -8.64
C ASN A 54 -14.03 12.29 -7.31
N VAL A 55 -15.29 11.90 -7.16
CA VAL A 55 -16.06 12.19 -5.93
C VAL A 55 -15.50 11.47 -4.71
N PHE A 56 -14.77 10.37 -4.92
CA PHE A 56 -14.12 9.56 -3.87
C PHE A 56 -12.70 10.03 -3.53
N ARG A 57 -12.23 11.16 -4.05
CA ARG A 57 -10.85 11.64 -3.81
C ARG A 57 -10.48 11.87 -2.35
N ALA A 58 -11.49 12.00 -1.47
CA ALA A 58 -11.27 12.06 -0.03
C ALA A 58 -10.67 10.77 0.55
N GLU A 59 -10.82 9.63 -0.12
CA GLU A 59 -10.24 8.36 0.32
C GLU A 59 -8.71 8.38 0.27
N GLY A 60 -8.12 9.19 -0.61
CA GLY A 60 -6.72 9.13 -0.97
C GLY A 60 -5.75 9.28 0.20
N ALA A 61 -5.79 10.41 0.88
CA ALA A 61 -4.84 10.67 1.96
C ALA A 61 -5.07 9.74 3.18
N VAL A 62 -6.32 9.36 3.42
CA VAL A 62 -6.66 8.41 4.49
C VAL A 62 -6.09 7.03 4.19
N LEU A 63 -6.30 6.50 2.98
CA LEU A 63 -5.77 5.20 2.58
C LEU A 63 -4.24 5.21 2.54
N MET A 64 -3.65 6.23 1.90
CA MET A 64 -2.18 6.34 1.80
C MET A 64 -1.54 6.47 3.18
N GLY A 65 -2.04 7.36 4.04
CA GLY A 65 -1.52 7.54 5.39
C GLY A 65 -1.65 6.29 6.26
N SER A 66 -2.80 5.62 6.19
CA SER A 66 -3.05 4.40 6.95
C SER A 66 -2.13 3.26 6.54
N TYR A 67 -2.05 2.99 5.24
CA TYR A 67 -1.23 1.88 4.76
C TYR A 67 0.27 2.19 4.78
N ALA A 68 0.68 3.44 4.62
CA ALA A 68 2.07 3.83 4.85
C ALA A 68 2.51 3.59 6.30
N ALA A 69 1.64 3.92 7.27
CA ALA A 69 1.89 3.62 8.68
C ALA A 69 1.94 2.10 8.93
N LEU A 70 0.97 1.34 8.40
CA LEU A 70 0.94 -0.13 8.50
C LEU A 70 2.22 -0.76 7.95
N GLN A 71 2.70 -0.26 6.81
CA GLN A 71 3.86 -0.75 6.09
C GLN A 71 5.18 -0.21 6.65
N ASP A 72 5.14 0.73 7.62
CA ASP A 72 6.33 1.39 8.18
C ASP A 72 7.17 2.07 7.08
N TRP A 73 6.49 2.85 6.21
CA TRP A 73 7.17 3.65 5.20
C TRP A 73 7.76 4.91 5.80
N ASP A 74 8.77 5.50 5.14
CA ASP A 74 9.55 6.61 5.68
C ASP A 74 9.00 7.97 5.25
N ALA A 75 8.45 8.09 4.04
CA ALA A 75 7.90 9.35 3.56
C ALA A 75 6.81 9.17 2.50
N LEU A 76 5.89 10.15 2.48
CA LEU A 76 4.84 10.32 1.48
C LEU A 76 4.86 11.75 0.96
N PHE A 77 4.83 11.90 -0.36
CA PHE A 77 4.73 13.20 -1.02
C PHE A 77 3.47 13.24 -1.88
N GLN A 78 2.51 14.05 -1.47
CA GLN A 78 1.31 14.26 -2.28
C GLN A 78 1.60 15.28 -3.38
N PHE A 79 1.20 14.97 -4.57
CA PHE A 79 1.32 15.83 -5.74
C PHE A 79 -0.05 16.43 -6.09
N ALA A 80 -0.21 17.77 -5.90
CA ALA A 80 0.69 18.73 -5.32
C ALA A 80 -0.06 19.70 -4.43
N TYR A 81 0.66 20.53 -3.65
CA TYR A 81 -0.02 21.57 -2.87
C TYR A 81 -0.71 22.58 -3.79
N ALA A 82 0.02 23.13 -4.75
CA ALA A 82 -0.49 24.04 -5.78
C ALA A 82 0.47 24.09 -6.98
N HIS A 83 -0.07 24.34 -8.18
CA HIS A 83 0.73 24.46 -9.41
C HIS A 83 1.10 25.91 -9.74
N ASN A 84 0.48 26.88 -9.10
CA ASN A 84 0.76 28.31 -9.31
C ASN A 84 0.33 29.13 -8.09
N ASP A 85 0.80 30.36 -8.03
CA ASP A 85 0.54 31.28 -6.91
C ASP A 85 -0.94 31.64 -6.76
N THR A 86 -1.66 31.74 -7.87
CA THR A 86 -3.11 32.03 -7.87
C THR A 86 -3.89 30.96 -7.13
N ASN A 87 -3.51 29.70 -7.29
CA ASN A 87 -4.16 28.59 -6.58
C ASN A 87 -3.86 28.58 -5.07
N VAL A 88 -2.87 29.34 -4.61
CA VAL A 88 -2.60 29.53 -3.19
C VAL A 88 -3.38 30.71 -2.61
N THR A 89 -3.47 31.80 -3.36
CA THR A 89 -3.99 33.09 -2.88
C THR A 89 -5.48 33.27 -3.14
N GLU A 90 -6.01 32.61 -4.17
CA GLU A 90 -7.41 32.72 -4.60
C GLU A 90 -8.09 31.35 -4.47
N ASN A 91 -9.06 31.25 -3.58
CA ASN A 91 -9.82 30.01 -3.40
C ASN A 91 -11.03 29.97 -4.33
N ASN A 92 -10.82 29.63 -5.58
CA ASN A 92 -11.85 29.53 -6.62
C ASN A 92 -12.42 28.12 -6.80
N GLY A 93 -12.18 27.21 -5.84
CA GLY A 93 -12.50 25.80 -5.94
C GLY A 93 -11.51 25.02 -6.83
N PRO A 94 -11.72 23.72 -7.04
CA PRO A 94 -10.78 22.92 -7.81
C PRO A 94 -10.65 23.40 -9.24
N THR A 95 -9.47 23.91 -9.59
CA THR A 95 -9.15 24.44 -10.94
C THR A 95 -8.32 23.42 -11.76
N GLY A 96 -7.65 22.49 -11.06
CA GLY A 96 -6.84 21.44 -11.65
C GLY A 96 -7.14 20.09 -11.02
N HIS A 97 -6.52 19.05 -11.57
CA HIS A 97 -6.72 17.68 -11.08
C HIS A 97 -6.07 17.43 -9.73
N PHE A 98 -4.95 18.09 -9.46
CA PHE A 98 -4.03 17.68 -8.39
C PHE A 98 -3.92 18.70 -7.26
N ASP A 99 -4.30 19.97 -7.48
CA ASP A 99 -4.11 21.01 -6.47
C ASP A 99 -4.87 20.74 -5.18
N LEU A 100 -4.11 20.62 -4.09
CA LEU A 100 -4.64 20.44 -2.76
C LEU A 100 -5.24 21.74 -2.22
N SER A 101 -4.56 22.88 -2.48
CA SER A 101 -4.89 24.20 -1.95
C SER A 101 -6.28 24.70 -2.34
N THR A 102 -6.77 24.29 -3.52
CA THR A 102 -8.10 24.68 -4.04
C THR A 102 -9.19 23.63 -3.80
N ASP A 103 -8.83 22.46 -3.22
CA ASP A 103 -9.77 21.36 -2.99
C ASP A 103 -9.97 21.08 -1.49
N ILE A 104 -11.02 21.67 -0.92
CA ILE A 104 -11.32 21.53 0.51
C ILE A 104 -11.53 20.06 0.92
N VAL A 105 -12.03 19.19 0.03
CA VAL A 105 -12.25 17.78 0.30
C VAL A 105 -10.92 17.07 0.50
N LYS A 106 -9.95 17.30 -0.39
CA LYS A 106 -8.60 16.76 -0.28
C LYS A 106 -7.86 17.35 0.94
N MET A 107 -8.01 18.65 1.20
CA MET A 107 -7.42 19.31 2.37
C MET A 107 -7.87 18.69 3.70
N LEU A 108 -9.16 18.40 3.84
CA LEU A 108 -9.69 17.75 5.05
C LEU A 108 -9.19 16.31 5.17
N SER A 109 -9.20 15.55 4.10
CA SER A 109 -8.66 14.19 4.05
C SER A 109 -7.17 14.15 4.40
N GLN A 110 -6.40 15.13 3.92
CA GLN A 110 -4.98 15.24 4.18
C GLN A 110 -4.67 15.42 5.68
N LYS A 111 -5.46 16.18 6.41
CA LYS A 111 -5.28 16.33 7.86
C LYS A 111 -5.40 15.00 8.59
N ILE A 112 -6.35 14.15 8.16
CA ILE A 112 -6.52 12.81 8.72
C ILE A 112 -5.31 11.95 8.35
N GLY A 113 -4.92 11.92 7.08
CA GLY A 113 -3.75 11.15 6.63
C GLY A 113 -2.46 11.53 7.37
N LEU A 114 -2.24 12.83 7.64
CA LEU A 114 -1.10 13.31 8.41
C LEU A 114 -1.14 12.81 9.87
N ALA A 115 -2.28 12.83 10.52
CA ALA A 115 -2.42 12.32 11.88
C ALA A 115 -2.12 10.82 11.94
N LEU A 116 -2.66 10.04 11.00
CA LEU A 116 -2.46 8.60 10.96
C LEU A 116 -1.01 8.19 10.71
N PHE A 117 -0.31 8.89 9.81
CA PHE A 117 1.05 8.56 9.40
C PHE A 117 2.11 9.31 10.22
N LEU A 118 2.17 10.64 10.13
CA LEU A 118 3.18 11.45 10.83
C LEU A 118 2.92 11.51 12.33
N GLY A 119 1.66 11.58 12.74
CA GLY A 119 1.25 11.52 14.15
C GLY A 119 1.47 10.15 14.78
N ARG A 120 1.79 9.12 13.99
CA ARG A 120 1.98 7.73 14.44
C ARG A 120 0.80 7.17 15.22
N GLU A 121 -0.40 7.62 14.89
CA GLU A 121 -1.64 7.11 15.48
C GLU A 121 -1.89 5.66 15.11
N LEU A 122 -1.46 5.24 13.92
CA LEU A 122 -1.43 3.85 13.51
C LEU A 122 -0.02 3.25 13.70
N LYS A 123 0.01 2.03 14.17
CA LYS A 123 1.25 1.28 14.37
C LYS A 123 1.57 0.42 13.15
N PRO A 124 2.86 0.20 12.86
CA PRO A 124 3.27 -0.78 11.87
C PRO A 124 2.68 -2.16 12.15
N ALA A 125 2.41 -2.92 11.11
CA ALA A 125 2.00 -4.30 11.25
C ALA A 125 3.08 -5.13 11.98
N PRO A 126 2.73 -5.96 12.96
CA PRO A 126 3.69 -6.81 13.65
C PRO A 126 4.21 -7.94 12.76
N LEU A 127 3.42 -8.37 11.78
CA LEU A 127 3.84 -9.37 10.79
C LEU A 127 4.53 -8.74 9.61
N SER A 128 5.54 -9.42 9.08
CA SER A 128 6.25 -9.02 7.87
C SER A 128 6.49 -10.23 6.97
N PHE A 129 6.38 -10.03 5.67
CA PHE A 129 6.67 -11.05 4.65
C PHE A 129 7.58 -10.46 3.59
N ALA A 130 8.53 -11.25 3.13
CA ALA A 130 9.44 -10.85 2.08
C ALA A 130 9.18 -11.60 0.77
N VAL A 131 9.19 -10.88 -0.33
CA VAL A 131 9.30 -11.45 -1.68
C VAL A 131 10.79 -11.57 -1.98
N ALA A 132 11.28 -12.79 -2.11
CA ALA A 132 12.67 -13.00 -2.43
C ALA A 132 12.89 -13.03 -3.95
N LEU A 133 13.83 -12.23 -4.42
CA LEU A 133 14.29 -12.20 -5.79
C LEU A 133 15.75 -12.65 -5.84
N ASN A 134 16.09 -13.53 -6.79
CA ASN A 134 17.49 -13.79 -7.12
C ASN A 134 18.07 -12.58 -7.87
N GLY A 135 19.37 -12.32 -7.73
CA GLY A 135 20.00 -11.13 -8.32
C GLY A 135 19.72 -10.95 -9.81
N GLY A 136 19.69 -12.03 -10.60
CA GLY A 136 19.30 -11.99 -12.02
C GLY A 136 17.80 -11.73 -12.27
N GLU A 137 16.94 -12.13 -11.36
CA GLU A 137 15.47 -11.96 -11.48
C GLU A 137 15.03 -10.51 -11.23
N GLY A 138 15.78 -9.76 -10.43
CA GLY A 138 15.51 -8.36 -10.15
C GLY A 138 15.61 -7.44 -11.36
N LEU A 139 16.21 -7.92 -12.45
CA LEU A 139 16.34 -7.19 -13.73
C LEU A 139 15.33 -7.65 -14.79
N ASP A 140 14.51 -8.65 -14.50
CA ASP A 140 13.48 -9.13 -15.42
C ASP A 140 12.18 -8.32 -15.23
N PHE A 141 12.07 -7.21 -15.94
CA PHE A 141 10.90 -6.32 -15.93
C PHE A 141 9.63 -6.96 -16.53
N ALA A 142 9.73 -8.12 -17.17
CA ALA A 142 8.59 -8.83 -17.73
C ALA A 142 7.85 -9.67 -16.67
N ARG A 143 8.38 -9.76 -15.46
CA ARG A 143 7.85 -10.60 -14.40
C ARG A 143 6.82 -9.85 -13.57
N GLU A 144 5.55 -10.20 -13.73
CA GLU A 144 4.49 -9.69 -12.87
C GLU A 144 4.45 -10.44 -11.55
N LEU A 145 4.39 -9.69 -10.45
CA LEU A 145 4.10 -10.26 -9.14
C LEU A 145 2.66 -10.77 -9.09
N SER A 146 2.45 -11.88 -8.39
CA SER A 146 1.09 -12.36 -8.13
C SER A 146 0.23 -11.24 -7.53
N SER A 147 -1.01 -11.09 -8.03
CA SER A 147 -2.00 -10.15 -7.50
C SER A 147 -2.33 -10.36 -6.01
N GLN A 148 -1.95 -11.51 -5.45
CA GLN A 148 -2.13 -11.81 -4.03
C GLN A 148 -1.11 -11.10 -3.14
N ILE A 149 0.06 -10.73 -3.66
CA ILE A 149 1.10 -10.03 -2.88
C ILE A 149 0.61 -8.65 -2.41
N PRO A 150 0.06 -7.77 -3.26
CA PRO A 150 -0.57 -6.53 -2.82
C PRO A 150 -1.66 -6.73 -1.76
N ARG A 151 -2.49 -7.76 -1.90
CA ARG A 151 -3.53 -8.11 -0.92
C ARG A 151 -2.95 -8.50 0.43
N LEU A 152 -1.88 -9.29 0.44
CA LEU A 152 -1.15 -9.61 1.67
C LEU A 152 -0.66 -8.35 2.38
N GLY A 153 -0.26 -7.33 1.61
CA GLY A 153 0.16 -6.04 2.14
C GLY A 153 -0.93 -5.26 2.88
N LEU A 154 -2.21 -5.54 2.62
CA LEU A 154 -3.31 -4.94 3.38
C LEU A 154 -3.40 -5.49 4.81
N ILE A 155 -2.78 -6.65 5.07
CA ILE A 155 -2.81 -7.36 6.35
C ILE A 155 -1.50 -7.20 7.12
N ALA A 156 -0.37 -7.27 6.42
CA ALA A 156 0.98 -7.34 6.99
C ALA A 156 1.95 -6.43 6.26
N ARG A 157 3.12 -6.16 6.84
CA ARG A 157 4.20 -5.50 6.10
C ARG A 157 4.73 -6.44 5.03
N ILE A 158 4.88 -5.92 3.83
CA ILE A 158 5.51 -6.66 2.72
C ILE A 158 6.64 -5.84 2.12
N GLY A 159 7.56 -6.53 1.49
CA GLY A 159 8.64 -5.92 0.74
C GLY A 159 9.46 -6.98 0.03
N THR A 160 10.41 -6.53 -0.75
CA THR A 160 11.30 -7.37 -1.54
C THR A 160 12.66 -7.49 -0.85
N VAL A 161 13.28 -8.65 -0.94
CA VAL A 161 14.69 -8.90 -0.61
C VAL A 161 15.40 -9.43 -1.85
N ILE A 162 16.59 -8.94 -2.10
CA ILE A 162 17.43 -9.44 -3.19
C ILE A 162 18.41 -10.43 -2.57
N LEU A 163 18.35 -11.67 -3.03
CA LEU A 163 19.27 -12.71 -2.61
C LEU A 163 20.59 -12.59 -3.38
N PRO A 164 21.74 -12.82 -2.74
CA PRO A 164 23.02 -12.91 -3.45
C PRO A 164 22.98 -13.99 -4.53
N ASP A 165 23.77 -13.81 -5.57
CA ASP A 165 23.87 -14.77 -6.67
C ASP A 165 24.20 -16.17 -6.16
N GLY A 166 23.49 -17.16 -6.70
CA GLY A 166 23.63 -18.57 -6.33
C GLY A 166 22.92 -18.97 -5.04
N ARG A 167 22.20 -18.06 -4.37
CA ARG A 167 21.36 -18.39 -3.21
C ARG A 167 19.92 -18.61 -3.64
N SER A 168 19.29 -19.60 -3.03
CA SER A 168 17.87 -19.88 -3.20
C SER A 168 17.09 -19.35 -1.99
N THR A 169 15.76 -19.28 -2.13
CA THR A 169 14.84 -18.97 -1.03
C THR A 169 14.88 -20.00 0.11
N ALA A 170 15.53 -21.15 -0.10
CA ALA A 170 15.76 -22.18 0.90
C ALA A 170 16.96 -21.87 1.82
N ASP A 171 17.84 -20.93 1.41
CA ASP A 171 18.98 -20.54 2.22
C ASP A 171 18.55 -19.55 3.31
N LYS A 172 19.22 -19.56 4.45
CA LYS A 172 19.00 -18.57 5.51
C LYS A 172 19.27 -17.18 4.95
N LEU A 173 18.40 -16.24 5.21
CA LEU A 173 18.65 -14.85 4.89
C LEU A 173 19.93 -14.39 5.57
N PRO A 174 20.71 -13.53 4.91
CA PRO A 174 21.84 -12.86 5.55
C PRO A 174 21.43 -12.20 6.88
N ALA A 175 22.29 -12.25 7.88
CA ALA A 175 21.99 -11.76 9.23
C ALA A 175 21.62 -10.26 9.26
N ASP A 176 22.16 -9.47 8.34
CA ASP A 176 21.85 -8.06 8.14
C ASP A 176 20.43 -7.83 7.62
N LEU A 177 19.87 -8.77 6.84
CA LEU A 177 18.48 -8.75 6.39
C LEU A 177 17.53 -9.34 7.44
N ALA A 178 17.96 -10.32 8.22
CA ALA A 178 17.15 -10.92 9.28
C ALA A 178 16.73 -9.92 10.37
N GLY A 179 17.53 -8.87 10.59
CA GLY A 179 17.22 -7.81 11.57
C GLY A 179 16.04 -6.90 11.15
N PHE A 180 15.67 -6.87 9.88
CA PHE A 180 14.54 -6.08 9.34
C PHE A 180 13.25 -6.88 9.27
N LEU A 181 13.36 -8.18 9.31
CA LEU A 181 12.24 -9.08 9.43
C LEU A 181 11.94 -9.18 10.92
N ASN A 182 10.70 -8.92 11.29
CA ASN A 182 10.23 -8.88 12.66
C ASN A 182 11.05 -9.82 13.57
N PRO A 183 11.58 -9.39 14.73
CA PRO A 183 12.41 -10.24 15.59
C PRO A 183 11.73 -11.53 16.08
N GLY A 184 10.44 -11.71 15.84
CA GLY A 184 9.73 -12.97 16.05
C GLY A 184 9.46 -13.76 14.76
N PHE A 185 9.85 -13.25 13.60
CA PHE A 185 9.67 -13.93 12.34
C PHE A 185 10.93 -14.76 12.04
N ASN A 186 10.95 -15.96 12.59
CA ASN A 186 11.87 -16.97 12.10
C ASN A 186 11.39 -17.34 10.69
N PHE A 187 12.20 -17.06 9.67
CA PHE A 187 12.09 -17.83 8.44
C PHE A 187 12.27 -19.30 8.87
N PRO A 188 11.24 -20.13 8.79
CA PRO A 188 11.40 -21.49 9.26
C PRO A 188 12.50 -22.12 8.44
N GLU A 189 13.42 -22.72 9.14
CA GLU A 189 14.37 -23.62 8.53
C GLU A 189 13.57 -24.65 7.76
N ASN A 190 13.55 -24.48 6.44
CA ASN A 190 13.18 -25.45 5.42
C ASN A 190 12.15 -26.55 5.81
N THR A 191 11.08 -26.16 6.49
CA THR A 191 10.00 -27.10 6.85
C THR A 191 8.91 -27.17 5.80
N GLY A 192 9.08 -26.53 4.64
CA GLY A 192 8.05 -26.44 3.58
C GLY A 192 6.81 -25.65 3.98
N LYS A 193 6.83 -24.98 5.13
CA LYS A 193 5.65 -24.35 5.75
C LYS A 193 5.65 -22.83 5.76
N THR A 194 6.72 -22.19 5.34
CA THR A 194 6.73 -20.72 5.26
C THR A 194 6.90 -20.29 3.82
N PRO A 195 5.97 -19.52 3.32
CA PRO A 195 6.07 -19.03 1.98
C PRO A 195 7.09 -17.88 1.95
N VAL A 196 8.33 -18.22 1.69
CA VAL A 196 9.21 -17.30 1.00
C VAL A 196 8.69 -17.33 -0.43
N PHE A 197 8.03 -16.24 -0.82
CA PHE A 197 7.42 -16.20 -2.14
C PHE A 197 8.51 -16.09 -3.18
N ASN A 198 8.68 -17.14 -3.97
CA ASN A 198 9.28 -16.96 -5.26
C ASN A 198 8.38 -15.99 -6.03
N ALA A 199 8.91 -14.89 -6.54
CA ALA A 199 8.18 -13.94 -7.37
C ALA A 199 7.46 -14.58 -8.57
N ALA A 200 7.89 -15.78 -8.98
CA ALA A 200 7.27 -16.61 -10.01
C ALA A 200 6.02 -17.39 -9.55
N SER A 201 5.66 -17.35 -8.27
CA SER A 201 4.49 -18.08 -7.79
C SER A 201 3.21 -17.39 -8.29
N SER A 202 2.56 -18.02 -9.26
CA SER A 202 1.20 -17.65 -9.72
C SER A 202 0.11 -18.18 -8.79
N ASN A 203 0.40 -18.38 -7.50
CA ASN A 203 -0.58 -18.94 -6.57
C ASN A 203 -1.71 -17.96 -6.32
N VAL A 204 -2.84 -18.18 -6.98
CA VAL A 204 -4.06 -17.37 -6.85
C VAL A 204 -4.81 -17.59 -5.51
N LYS A 205 -4.38 -18.57 -4.71
CA LYS A 205 -4.96 -18.92 -3.40
C LYS A 205 -3.97 -18.70 -2.26
N LEU A 206 -2.98 -17.84 -2.46
CA LEU A 206 -1.90 -17.64 -1.50
C LEU A 206 -2.40 -17.34 -0.09
N LEU A 207 -3.32 -16.39 0.06
CA LEU A 207 -3.79 -15.98 1.37
C LEU A 207 -4.60 -17.08 2.06
N GLU A 208 -5.46 -17.78 1.32
CA GLU A 208 -6.23 -18.93 1.83
C GLU A 208 -5.31 -20.07 2.27
N ASP A 209 -4.25 -20.33 1.52
CA ASP A 209 -3.28 -21.36 1.87
C ASP A 209 -2.46 -20.96 3.11
N MET A 210 -2.12 -19.68 3.25
CA MET A 210 -1.49 -19.16 4.47
C MET A 210 -2.41 -19.28 5.70
N GLN A 211 -3.72 -19.07 5.54
CA GLN A 211 -4.69 -19.30 6.61
C GLN A 211 -4.78 -20.77 7.00
N LYS A 212 -4.86 -21.69 6.02
CA LYS A 212 -4.87 -23.15 6.30
C LYS A 212 -3.61 -23.63 7.00
N GLN A 213 -2.48 -22.97 6.76
CA GLN A 213 -1.20 -23.27 7.41
C GLN A 213 -1.05 -22.59 8.78
N GLY A 214 -2.00 -21.76 9.19
CA GLY A 214 -1.95 -20.99 10.44
C GLY A 214 -0.96 -19.83 10.44
N VAL A 215 -0.50 -19.40 9.26
CA VAL A 215 0.38 -18.23 9.10
C VAL A 215 -0.42 -16.93 9.20
N LEU A 216 -1.59 -16.89 8.59
CA LEU A 216 -2.58 -15.82 8.75
C LEU A 216 -3.75 -16.34 9.60
N LYS A 217 -4.31 -15.47 10.44
CA LYS A 217 -5.51 -15.81 11.16
C LYS A 217 -6.72 -15.84 10.22
N PRO A 218 -7.68 -16.76 10.45
CA PRO A 218 -8.87 -16.86 9.60
C PRO A 218 -9.66 -15.56 9.46
N GLU A 219 -9.74 -14.77 10.54
CA GLU A 219 -10.49 -13.53 10.58
C GLU A 219 -9.83 -12.36 9.82
N TRP A 220 -8.56 -12.48 9.41
CA TRP A 220 -7.85 -11.37 8.75
C TRP A 220 -8.15 -11.25 7.25
N TYR A 221 -8.71 -12.28 6.66
CA TYR A 221 -9.02 -12.27 5.22
C TYR A 221 -10.21 -13.18 4.89
N ASP A 222 -11.16 -12.63 4.16
CA ASP A 222 -12.24 -13.38 3.53
C ASP A 222 -12.30 -13.01 2.04
N SER A 223 -11.99 -13.99 1.18
CA SER A 223 -11.96 -13.79 -0.27
C SER A 223 -13.35 -13.55 -0.86
N ALA A 224 -14.40 -14.17 -0.31
CA ALA A 224 -15.76 -14.02 -0.79
C ALA A 224 -16.38 -12.68 -0.38
N ALA A 225 -16.14 -12.26 0.86
CA ALA A 225 -16.57 -10.96 1.36
C ALA A 225 -15.66 -9.82 0.88
N ARG A 226 -14.43 -10.11 0.46
CA ARG A 226 -13.38 -9.15 0.11
C ARG A 226 -13.05 -8.22 1.28
N THR A 227 -12.87 -8.83 2.46
CA THR A 227 -12.49 -8.13 3.68
C THR A 227 -11.04 -8.41 4.05
N PHE A 228 -10.38 -7.38 4.62
CA PHE A 228 -8.98 -7.42 5.01
C PHE A 228 -8.86 -6.72 6.37
N ASP A 229 -8.44 -7.46 7.38
CA ASP A 229 -8.13 -6.92 8.71
C ASP A 229 -6.62 -6.95 8.93
N ALA A 230 -6.04 -5.79 9.19
CA ALA A 230 -4.61 -5.68 9.38
C ALA A 230 -4.15 -6.33 10.68
N SER A 231 -2.98 -6.95 10.66
CA SER A 231 -2.43 -7.70 11.80
C SER A 231 -2.11 -6.83 13.02
N ASN A 232 -2.07 -5.49 12.87
CA ASN A 232 -1.98 -4.55 13.99
C ASN A 232 -3.33 -4.33 14.72
N GLY A 233 -4.43 -4.85 14.17
CA GLY A 233 -5.77 -4.72 14.75
C GLY A 233 -6.41 -3.32 14.64
N GLN A 234 -5.78 -2.40 13.91
CA GLN A 234 -6.24 -1.01 13.82
C GLN A 234 -6.90 -0.67 12.48
N ILE A 235 -6.69 -1.45 11.43
CA ILE A 235 -7.22 -1.18 10.09
C ILE A 235 -8.09 -2.34 9.66
N SER A 236 -9.28 -2.02 9.15
CA SER A 236 -10.10 -2.96 8.41
C SER A 236 -10.61 -2.34 7.11
N LEU A 237 -10.67 -3.14 6.06
CA LEU A 237 -11.16 -2.77 4.74
C LEU A 237 -12.17 -3.81 4.28
N ASP A 238 -13.36 -3.34 3.94
CA ASP A 238 -14.41 -4.12 3.30
C ASP A 238 -14.66 -3.54 1.89
N ALA A 239 -14.03 -4.16 0.90
CA ALA A 239 -14.09 -3.68 -0.46
C ALA A 239 -15.46 -3.91 -1.11
N ARG A 240 -16.23 -4.88 -0.62
CA ARG A 240 -17.57 -5.16 -1.13
C ARG A 240 -18.58 -4.11 -0.70
N ASN A 241 -18.49 -3.67 0.56
CA ASN A 241 -19.39 -2.68 1.14
C ASN A 241 -18.82 -1.25 1.11
N ALA A 242 -17.69 -1.03 0.43
CA ALA A 242 -17.01 0.26 0.33
C ALA A 242 -16.74 0.90 1.70
N THR A 243 -16.31 0.08 2.68
CA THR A 243 -16.04 0.55 4.04
C THR A 243 -14.56 0.42 4.37
N PHE A 244 -14.00 1.50 4.87
CA PHE A 244 -12.65 1.54 5.43
C PHE A 244 -12.69 2.08 6.85
N ARG A 245 -11.99 1.44 7.75
CA ARG A 245 -11.93 1.83 9.15
C ARG A 245 -10.49 1.83 9.64
N ALA A 246 -10.09 2.93 10.26
CA ALA A 246 -8.84 3.04 11.01
C ALA A 246 -9.18 3.45 12.45
N VAL A 247 -8.73 2.67 13.42
CA VAL A 247 -9.01 2.89 14.85
C VAL A 247 -7.73 3.33 15.52
N THR A 248 -7.76 4.48 16.13
CA THR A 248 -6.61 5.07 16.83
C THR A 248 -6.94 5.35 18.29
N PRO A 249 -5.92 5.49 19.16
CA PRO A 249 -6.14 5.83 20.56
C PRO A 249 -6.85 7.18 20.77
N GLY A 250 -6.76 8.09 19.81
CA GLY A 250 -7.33 9.43 19.89
C GLY A 250 -8.69 9.60 19.20
N CYS A 251 -9.20 8.54 18.53
CA CYS A 251 -10.46 8.59 17.79
C CYS A 251 -11.27 7.32 17.99
#